data_7881e35ed340d6d394f3b778bef8ebd4
#
_entry.id   7881e35ed340d6d394f3b778bef8ebd4
#
_cell.length_a   1.000
_cell.length_b   1.000
_cell.length_c   1.000
_cell.angle_alpha   90.00
_cell.angle_beta   90.00
_cell.angle_gamma   90.00
#
_symmetry.space_group_name_H-M   'P 1'
#
loop_
_entity.id
_entity.type
_entity.pdbx_description
1 polymer ?
#
loop_
_entity_poly.entity_id
_entity_poly.type
_entity_poly.pdbx_seq_one_letter_code
_entity_poly.pdbx_strand_id
1 'polypeptide(L)'
;MKFLITGITGFAGPHLANLLIDNGHEVFGLVRHSNGRETDILDVVPDDNFKKINFVYGDLRNYLSISKVFEANKFDGVFHLAAQSHPPTSFTNPIGTMEDNVMGSANLIQAIELHNPDAKLMFCS
;
A
#
# COMPACT_ATOMS: atom_id res chain seq x y z
N MET A 1 7.30 13.20 8.41
CA MET A 1 6.89 12.96 7.01
C MET A 1 5.71 11.98 7.01
N LYS A 2 4.89 12.04 5.99
CA LYS A 2 3.69 11.19 5.83
C LYS A 2 3.92 10.19 4.71
N PHE A 3 3.83 8.90 5.02
CA PHE A 3 4.09 7.82 4.07
C PHE A 3 2.87 6.92 3.85
N LEU A 4 2.65 6.53 2.59
CA LEU A 4 1.70 5.48 2.24
C LEU A 4 2.46 4.18 1.96
N ILE A 5 1.97 3.07 2.52
CA ILE A 5 2.47 1.72 2.25
C ILE A 5 1.36 0.93 1.56
N THR A 6 1.56 0.52 0.33
CA THR A 6 0.73 -0.51 -0.30
C THR A 6 1.31 -1.88 0.03
N GLY A 7 0.46 -2.87 0.24
CA GLY A 7 0.92 -4.18 0.69
C GLY A 7 1.34 -4.22 2.17
N ILE A 8 0.77 -3.34 2.99
CA ILE A 8 1.06 -3.26 4.43
C ILE A 8 0.73 -4.56 5.16
N THR A 9 -0.20 -5.36 4.68
CA THR A 9 -0.58 -6.66 5.25
C THR A 9 0.24 -7.84 4.70
N GLY A 10 1.24 -7.55 3.86
CA GLY A 10 2.17 -8.56 3.36
C GLY A 10 3.30 -8.85 4.34
N PHE A 11 4.38 -9.48 3.85
CA PHE A 11 5.52 -9.84 4.70
C PHE A 11 6.35 -8.63 5.15
N ALA A 12 6.79 -7.79 4.21
CA ALA A 12 7.67 -6.65 4.51
C ALA A 12 6.92 -5.41 5.06
N GLY A 13 5.63 -5.26 4.68
CA GLY A 13 4.84 -4.09 5.03
C GLY A 13 4.76 -3.77 6.53
N PRO A 14 4.46 -4.75 7.41
CA PRO A 14 4.37 -4.51 8.84
C PRO A 14 5.70 -4.08 9.47
N HIS A 15 6.81 -4.69 9.04
CA HIS A 15 8.14 -4.32 9.51
C HIS A 15 8.52 -2.89 9.10
N LEU A 16 8.21 -2.50 7.87
CA LEU A 16 8.43 -1.14 7.39
C LEU A 16 7.55 -0.13 8.15
N ALA A 17 6.28 -0.46 8.37
CA ALA A 17 5.37 0.40 9.12
C ALA A 17 5.90 0.66 10.54
N ASN A 18 6.35 -0.40 11.23
CA ASN A 18 6.93 -0.28 12.55
C ASN A 18 8.17 0.61 12.56
N LEU A 19 9.10 0.38 11.63
CA LEU A 19 10.32 1.18 11.49
C LEU A 19 10.03 2.67 11.27
N LEU A 20 9.07 2.99 10.40
CA LEU A 20 8.70 4.38 10.11
C LEU A 20 8.06 5.06 11.33
N ILE A 21 7.18 4.36 12.05
CA ILE A 21 6.54 4.87 13.26
C ILE A 21 7.57 5.13 14.37
N ASP A 22 8.50 4.21 14.58
CA ASP A 22 9.57 4.34 15.57
C ASP A 22 10.50 5.52 15.26
N ASN A 23 10.62 5.91 14.00
CA ASN A 23 11.35 7.10 13.56
C ASN A 23 10.48 8.38 13.50
N GLY A 24 9.29 8.36 14.06
CA GLY A 24 8.43 9.54 14.21
C GLY A 24 7.67 9.94 12.94
N HIS A 25 7.50 9.04 11.99
CA HIS A 25 6.75 9.31 10.77
C HIS A 25 5.28 8.91 10.91
N GLU A 26 4.43 9.61 10.18
CA GLU A 26 3.00 9.27 10.04
C GLU A 26 2.84 8.21 8.95
N VAL A 27 2.21 7.10 9.28
CA VAL A 27 2.07 5.93 8.39
C VAL A 27 0.63 5.70 8.02
N PHE A 28 0.41 5.56 6.72
CA PHE A 28 -0.85 5.12 6.12
C PHE A 28 -0.66 3.75 5.48
N GLY A 29 -1.60 2.86 5.72
CA GLY A 29 -1.62 1.53 5.12
C GLY A 29 -2.78 1.38 4.15
N LEU A 30 -2.49 1.09 2.88
CA LEU A 30 -3.52 0.77 1.90
C LEU A 30 -3.95 -0.68 2.06
N VAL A 31 -5.25 -0.88 2.30
CA VAL A 31 -5.87 -2.21 2.40
C VAL A 31 -7.10 -2.30 1.52
N ARG A 32 -7.43 -3.51 1.06
CA ARG A 32 -8.66 -3.76 0.31
C ARG A 32 -9.84 -3.85 1.27
N HIS A 33 -10.97 -3.29 0.88
CA HIS A 33 -12.17 -3.10 1.71
C HIS A 33 -12.79 -4.37 2.28
N SER A 34 -12.51 -5.52 1.68
CA SER A 34 -13.30 -6.74 1.92
C SER A 34 -12.68 -7.73 2.92
N ASN A 35 -11.52 -7.46 3.50
CA ASN A 35 -10.74 -8.55 4.08
C ASN A 35 -10.61 -8.51 5.61
N GLY A 36 -10.83 -7.38 6.29
CA GLY A 36 -10.59 -7.27 7.74
C GLY A 36 -9.19 -7.73 8.16
N ARG A 37 -8.23 -7.70 7.21
CA ARG A 37 -6.87 -8.23 7.40
C ARG A 37 -5.92 -7.27 8.08
N GLU A 38 -6.41 -6.11 8.48
CA GLU A 38 -5.61 -5.10 9.17
C GLU A 38 -5.00 -5.67 10.46
N THR A 39 -5.73 -6.57 11.11
CA THR A 39 -5.27 -7.21 12.35
C THR A 39 -4.22 -8.31 12.13
N ASP A 40 -4.05 -8.80 10.89
CA ASP A 40 -3.04 -9.83 10.58
C ASP A 40 -1.61 -9.34 10.85
N ILE A 41 -1.40 -8.03 10.93
CA ILE A 41 -0.08 -7.44 11.20
C ILE A 41 0.27 -7.35 12.68
N LEU A 42 -0.65 -7.64 13.59
CA LEU A 42 -0.43 -7.54 15.05
C LEU A 42 0.63 -8.53 15.57
N ASP A 43 0.91 -9.59 14.84
CA ASP A 43 2.02 -10.51 15.18
C ASP A 43 3.40 -9.87 15.02
N VAL A 44 3.49 -8.80 14.23
CA VAL A 44 4.74 -8.10 13.89
C VAL A 44 4.77 -6.69 14.47
N VAL A 45 3.64 -5.99 14.42
CA VAL A 45 3.52 -4.59 14.85
C VAL A 45 2.94 -4.56 16.27
N PRO A 46 3.66 -4.03 17.27
CA PRO A 46 3.14 -3.88 18.61
C PRO A 46 1.85 -3.04 18.65
N ASP A 47 0.96 -3.32 19.59
CA ASP A 47 -0.34 -2.65 19.73
C ASP A 47 -0.24 -1.12 19.73
N ASP A 48 0.79 -0.56 20.38
CA ASP A 48 0.99 0.89 20.46
C ASP A 48 1.32 1.50 19.09
N ASN A 49 2.06 0.79 18.26
CA ASN A 49 2.38 1.23 16.90
C ASN A 49 1.22 0.93 15.94
N PHE A 50 0.52 -0.18 16.13
CA PHE A 50 -0.67 -0.50 15.35
C PHE A 50 -1.72 0.61 15.41
N LYS A 51 -1.98 1.15 16.61
CA LYS A 51 -2.93 2.26 16.83
C LYS A 51 -2.53 3.56 16.12
N LYS A 52 -1.28 3.71 15.72
CA LYS A 52 -0.75 4.87 14.99
C LYS A 52 -0.83 4.72 13.49
N ILE A 53 -1.20 3.53 12.98
CA ILE A 53 -1.35 3.31 11.54
C ILE A 53 -2.72 3.83 11.11
N ASN A 54 -2.73 4.69 10.11
CA ASN A 54 -3.95 5.17 9.47
C ASN A 54 -4.29 4.24 8.31
N PHE A 55 -5.27 3.37 8.47
CA PHE A 55 -5.70 2.51 7.37
C PHE A 55 -6.58 3.27 6.39
N VAL A 56 -6.24 3.19 5.11
CA VAL A 56 -7.03 3.72 3.99
C VAL A 56 -7.43 2.58 3.07
N TYR A 57 -8.61 2.70 2.48
CA TYR A 57 -9.21 1.61 1.73
C TYR A 57 -9.22 1.91 0.24
N GLY A 58 -8.72 0.97 -0.55
CA GLY A 58 -8.71 1.05 -2.00
C GLY A 58 -8.16 -0.22 -2.64
N ASP A 59 -8.55 -0.44 -3.89
CA ASP A 59 -8.04 -1.53 -4.73
C ASP A 59 -7.18 -0.93 -5.84
N LEU A 60 -5.92 -1.34 -5.92
CA LEU A 60 -4.98 -0.87 -6.95
C LEU A 60 -5.49 -1.12 -8.38
N ARG A 61 -6.30 -2.16 -8.59
CA ARG A 61 -6.92 -2.44 -9.89
C ARG A 61 -8.02 -1.45 -10.27
N ASN A 62 -8.49 -0.67 -9.30
CA ASN A 62 -9.53 0.34 -9.49
C ASN A 62 -8.96 1.74 -9.31
N TYR A 63 -8.65 2.40 -10.43
CA TYR A 63 -8.07 3.75 -10.42
C TYR A 63 -8.88 4.75 -9.58
N LEU A 64 -10.20 4.73 -9.68
CA LEU A 64 -11.05 5.68 -8.97
C LEU A 64 -10.92 5.55 -7.45
N SER A 65 -10.81 4.31 -6.93
CA SER A 65 -10.63 4.08 -5.50
C SER A 65 -9.28 4.60 -5.01
N ILE A 66 -8.22 4.43 -5.82
CA ILE A 66 -6.87 4.92 -5.49
C ILE A 66 -6.80 6.44 -5.61
N SER A 67 -7.37 7.01 -6.67
CA SER A 67 -7.45 8.47 -6.85
C SER A 67 -8.06 9.17 -5.62
N LYS A 68 -9.15 8.64 -5.07
CA LYS A 68 -9.78 9.17 -3.86
C LYS A 68 -8.88 9.15 -2.62
N VAL A 69 -8.03 8.14 -2.47
CA VAL A 69 -7.05 8.08 -1.37
C VAL A 69 -6.08 9.25 -1.47
N PHE A 70 -5.60 9.55 -2.67
CA PHE A 70 -4.64 10.63 -2.93
C PHE A 70 -5.29 12.02 -2.96
N GLU A 71 -6.56 12.13 -3.33
CA GLU A 71 -7.34 13.38 -3.19
C GLU A 71 -7.50 13.78 -1.73
N ALA A 72 -7.81 12.80 -0.87
CA ALA A 72 -8.07 13.03 0.55
C ALA A 72 -6.77 13.22 1.37
N ASN A 73 -5.62 12.78 0.87
CA ASN A 73 -4.37 12.76 1.62
C ASN A 73 -3.19 13.22 0.75
N LYS A 74 -2.31 14.03 1.35
CA LYS A 74 -1.03 14.37 0.76
C LYS A 74 0.07 13.55 1.42
N PHE A 75 0.82 12.81 0.62
CA PHE A 75 1.93 11.97 1.08
C PHE A 75 3.28 12.57 0.63
N ASP A 76 4.29 12.47 1.48
CA ASP A 76 5.68 12.81 1.15
C ASP A 76 6.36 11.68 0.39
N GLY A 77 5.92 10.44 0.65
CA GLY A 77 6.43 9.26 -0.03
C GLY A 77 5.45 8.09 -0.04
N VAL A 78 5.64 7.22 -1.01
CA VAL A 78 4.84 6.00 -1.22
C VAL A 78 5.78 4.81 -1.33
N PHE A 79 5.57 3.81 -0.49
CA PHE A 79 6.23 2.51 -0.58
C PHE A 79 5.26 1.51 -1.24
N HIS A 80 5.57 1.14 -2.48
CA HIS A 80 4.74 0.20 -3.24
C HIS A 80 5.28 -1.21 -3.11
N LEU A 81 4.75 -1.95 -2.14
CA LEU A 81 5.10 -3.35 -1.85
C LEU A 81 4.02 -4.33 -2.30
N ALA A 82 2.84 -3.82 -2.66
CA ALA A 82 1.73 -4.67 -3.08
C ALA A 82 2.01 -5.30 -4.44
N ALA A 83 1.93 -6.62 -4.51
CA ALA A 83 2.03 -7.39 -5.74
C ALA A 83 1.39 -8.76 -5.56
N GLN A 84 0.98 -9.38 -6.67
CA GLN A 84 0.80 -10.82 -6.72
C GLN A 84 2.19 -11.44 -6.91
N SER A 85 2.73 -12.06 -5.85
CA SER A 85 4.12 -12.54 -5.79
C SER A 85 4.25 -14.07 -5.71
N HIS A 86 3.14 -14.81 -5.80
CA HIS A 86 3.15 -16.26 -5.78
C HIS A 86 3.25 -16.82 -7.22
N PRO A 87 4.43 -17.34 -7.65
CA PRO A 87 4.65 -17.76 -9.04
C PRO A 87 3.63 -18.74 -9.59
N PRO A 88 3.22 -19.81 -8.87
CA PRO A 88 2.19 -20.72 -9.38
C PRO A 88 0.88 -20.01 -9.78
N THR A 89 0.46 -18.98 -9.06
CA THR A 89 -0.74 -18.21 -9.40
C THR A 89 -0.57 -17.47 -10.73
N SER A 90 0.63 -17.03 -11.09
CA SER A 90 0.87 -16.35 -12.38
C SER A 90 0.66 -17.26 -13.58
N PHE A 91 0.86 -18.54 -13.41
CA PHE A 91 0.60 -19.54 -14.46
C PHE A 91 -0.88 -19.92 -14.58
N THR A 92 -1.59 -19.98 -13.45
CA THR A 92 -3.02 -20.34 -13.43
C THR A 92 -3.94 -19.14 -13.66
N ASN A 93 -3.51 -17.94 -13.30
CA ASN A 93 -4.25 -16.69 -13.49
C ASN A 93 -3.31 -15.56 -13.97
N PRO A 94 -2.82 -15.62 -15.22
CA PRO A 94 -1.91 -14.61 -15.75
C PRO A 94 -2.58 -13.24 -15.90
N ILE A 95 -3.86 -13.19 -16.25
CA ILE A 95 -4.60 -11.91 -16.39
C ILE A 95 -4.69 -11.21 -15.05
N GLY A 96 -5.13 -11.89 -13.99
CA GLY A 96 -5.19 -11.31 -12.65
C GLY A 96 -3.82 -10.85 -12.14
N THR A 97 -2.75 -11.59 -12.46
CA THR A 97 -1.38 -11.19 -12.14
C THR A 97 -0.98 -9.88 -12.85
N MET A 98 -1.35 -9.72 -14.13
CA MET A 98 -1.12 -8.49 -14.89
C MET A 98 -1.95 -7.33 -14.34
N GLU A 99 -3.20 -7.58 -13.97
CA GLU A 99 -4.07 -6.56 -13.35
C GLU A 99 -3.50 -6.07 -12.02
N ASP A 100 -3.05 -6.97 -11.15
CA ASP A 100 -2.45 -6.61 -9.87
C ASP A 100 -1.10 -5.88 -10.05
N ASN A 101 -0.20 -6.43 -10.84
CA ASN A 101 1.20 -5.98 -10.86
C ASN A 101 1.47 -4.87 -11.89
N VAL A 102 0.80 -4.89 -13.03
CA VAL A 102 1.01 -3.88 -14.10
C VAL A 102 -0.03 -2.78 -14.00
N MET A 103 -1.31 -3.13 -14.10
CA MET A 103 -2.37 -2.11 -14.06
C MET A 103 -2.48 -1.46 -12.69
N GLY A 104 -2.33 -2.23 -11.61
CA GLY A 104 -2.31 -1.70 -10.24
C GLY A 104 -1.19 -0.69 -10.03
N SER A 105 0.00 -0.97 -10.52
CA SER A 105 1.14 -0.04 -10.45
C SER A 105 0.93 1.19 -11.32
N ALA A 106 0.40 1.03 -12.53
CA ALA A 106 0.08 2.15 -13.42
C ALA A 106 -0.98 3.09 -12.80
N ASN A 107 -2.03 2.53 -12.19
CA ASN A 107 -3.05 3.31 -11.49
C ASN A 107 -2.47 4.10 -10.32
N LEU A 108 -1.56 3.49 -9.55
CA LEU A 108 -0.88 4.15 -8.44
C LEU A 108 -0.03 5.33 -8.92
N ILE A 109 0.80 5.10 -9.95
CA ILE A 109 1.68 6.14 -10.52
C ILE A 109 0.85 7.31 -11.04
N GLN A 110 -0.24 7.03 -11.76
CA GLN A 110 -1.12 8.09 -12.28
C GLN A 110 -1.79 8.89 -11.17
N ALA A 111 -2.20 8.23 -10.07
CA ALA A 111 -2.78 8.93 -8.92
C ALA A 111 -1.75 9.81 -8.21
N ILE A 112 -0.50 9.34 -8.08
CA ILE A 112 0.60 10.15 -7.54
C ILE A 112 0.84 11.37 -8.42
N GLU A 113 0.99 11.18 -9.74
CA GLU A 113 1.26 12.26 -10.69
C GLU A 113 0.17 13.33 -10.65
N LEU A 114 -1.09 12.93 -10.56
CA LEU A 114 -2.22 13.86 -10.59
C LEU A 114 -2.41 14.60 -9.26
N HIS A 115 -2.28 13.91 -8.13
CA HIS A 115 -2.68 14.46 -6.83
C HIS A 115 -1.51 14.79 -5.89
N ASN A 116 -0.37 14.10 -6.04
CA ASN A 116 0.81 14.23 -5.17
C ASN A 116 2.11 14.21 -5.98
N PRO A 117 2.30 15.10 -6.97
CA PRO A 117 3.42 15.02 -7.91
C PRO A 117 4.81 15.14 -7.26
N ASP A 118 4.89 15.71 -6.06
CA ASP A 118 6.15 15.84 -5.31
C ASP A 118 6.46 14.61 -4.44
N ALA A 119 5.54 13.67 -4.31
CA ALA A 119 5.74 12.47 -3.51
C ALA A 119 6.80 11.55 -4.15
N LYS A 120 7.70 11.05 -3.32
CA LYS A 120 8.70 10.08 -3.76
C LYS A 120 8.10 8.69 -3.79
N LEU A 121 8.27 7.97 -4.90
CA LEU A 121 7.83 6.58 -5.04
C LEU A 121 9.02 5.63 -4.91
N MET A 122 8.97 4.73 -3.93
CA MET A 122 9.80 3.54 -3.87
C MET A 122 8.98 2.37 -4.42
N PHE A 123 9.43 1.84 -5.53
CA PHE A 123 8.82 0.70 -6.22
C PHE A 123 9.64 -0.56 -5.97
N CYS A 124 9.01 -1.58 -5.37
CA CYS A 124 9.64 -2.88 -5.14
C CYS A 124 9.37 -3.78 -6.36
N SER A 125 10.39 -4.05 -7.15
CA SER A 125 10.31 -4.92 -8.33
C SER A 125 10.79 -6.34 -8.02
#